data_1a4c703c797010b5ec632aac9904f0f1
#
_entry.id   1a4c703c797010b5ec632aac9904f0f1
#
_cell.length_a   1.000
_cell.length_b   1.000
_cell.length_c   1.000
_cell.angle_alpha   90.00
_cell.angle_beta   90.00
_cell.angle_gamma   90.00
#
_symmetry.space_group_name_H-M   'P 1'
#
loop_
_entity.id
_entity.type
_entity.pdbx_description
1 polymer ?
#
loop_
_entity_poly.entity_id
_entity_poly.type
_entity_poly.pdbx_seq_one_letter_code
_entity_poly.pdbx_strand_id
1 'polypeptide(L)'
;MSRGLGDVYKRQDINKMSDKKRIFKNTSLLYVRQLFTLGLSLYTSRLTLQVLGADDFGIYAAVGGFTALLSILTSSMAGSGQRFLTFELGKGNEQQLRKIFNAFLLLMFVLSLLLLLLAETIGLWFVNNYLTIPPERINVAIWVYQLSILTCIFNILNAPYNSVIVAHEDMGKFALFSIVDAVLKLAFVAILFIVPWDKLLGYAIFLMGIQVFDRVIMSIYCHNKYPETHWQLSYDKILVKQMTGFAGWTLLSNLSIVGFAQGVNVLLNICFGPIVNAAFTVANQAYSGIRSFCSSFQLATNPQIVKSFSEGKLVELNELLLFVCKMSFFLIFLLSLPFLINADYIMHLWLVNVPNHATGFFCVLLVYAYIDVFAYPLDTAAQATGKLKTYTLRTSLLLFSILPIGYILFKLGLEPESIYICLLYTSDAADDLIGV
;
A
#
# COMPACT_ATOMS: atom_id res chain seq x y z
N MET A 1 -12.15 35.42 35.80
CA MET A 1 -11.14 34.62 35.06
C MET A 1 -11.41 33.07 35.08
N SER A 2 -12.09 32.49 36.06
CA SER A 2 -12.30 31.03 36.13
C SER A 2 -13.33 30.44 35.14
N ARG A 3 -14.32 31.23 34.68
CA ARG A 3 -15.34 30.74 33.71
C ARG A 3 -14.80 30.54 32.30
N GLY A 4 -13.80 31.28 31.85
CA GLY A 4 -13.22 31.13 30.52
C GLY A 4 -12.34 29.85 30.38
N LEU A 5 -11.64 29.43 31.44
CA LEU A 5 -10.83 28.22 31.46
C LEU A 5 -11.72 26.96 31.38
N GLY A 6 -12.84 26.95 32.12
CA GLY A 6 -13.80 25.80 32.08
C GLY A 6 -14.44 25.60 30.70
N ASP A 7 -14.72 26.69 29.98
CA ASP A 7 -15.28 26.63 28.62
C ASP A 7 -14.24 26.17 27.57
N VAL A 8 -12.97 26.54 27.75
CA VAL A 8 -11.87 26.05 26.89
C VAL A 8 -11.61 24.59 27.10
N TYR A 9 -11.57 24.09 28.36
CA TYR A 9 -11.44 22.67 28.64
C TYR A 9 -12.63 21.85 28.12
N LYS A 10 -13.86 22.34 28.32
CA LYS A 10 -15.06 21.68 27.79
C LYS A 10 -15.06 21.61 26.24
N ARG A 11 -14.62 22.66 25.56
CA ARG A 11 -14.49 22.66 24.09
C ARG A 11 -13.39 21.69 23.62
N GLN A 12 -12.27 21.60 24.33
CA GLN A 12 -11.20 20.64 24.03
C GLN A 12 -11.68 19.18 24.22
N ASP A 13 -12.41 18.89 25.30
CA ASP A 13 -12.96 17.54 25.53
C ASP A 13 -14.02 17.16 24.50
N ILE A 14 -14.88 18.10 24.07
CA ILE A 14 -15.88 17.87 23.03
C ILE A 14 -15.18 17.63 21.67
N ASN A 15 -14.14 18.36 21.32
CA ASN A 15 -13.38 18.15 20.10
C ASN A 15 -12.62 16.81 20.12
N LYS A 16 -11.97 16.45 21.24
CA LYS A 16 -11.32 15.13 21.42
C LYS A 16 -12.31 13.96 21.29
N MET A 17 -13.52 14.10 21.83
CA MET A 17 -14.58 13.08 21.67
C MET A 17 -15.10 12.98 20.23
N SER A 18 -15.18 14.12 19.52
CA SER A 18 -15.55 14.18 18.10
C SER A 18 -14.52 13.45 17.24
N ASP A 19 -13.24 13.69 17.47
CA ASP A 19 -12.14 13.06 16.71
C ASP A 19 -12.06 11.55 16.96
N LYS A 20 -12.20 11.08 18.19
CA LYS A 20 -12.25 9.65 18.49
C LYS A 20 -13.45 8.94 17.83
N LYS A 21 -14.64 9.56 17.83
CA LYS A 21 -15.81 9.02 17.12
C LYS A 21 -15.58 8.96 15.61
N ARG A 22 -14.91 9.97 15.04
CA ARG A 22 -14.57 10.03 13.61
C ARG A 22 -13.56 8.93 13.23
N ILE A 23 -12.50 8.74 14.02
CA ILE A 23 -11.55 7.63 13.85
C ILE A 23 -12.29 6.30 13.89
N PHE A 24 -13.11 6.06 14.91
CA PHE A 24 -13.86 4.81 15.05
C PHE A 24 -14.77 4.54 13.84
N LYS A 25 -15.53 5.54 13.42
CA LYS A 25 -16.40 5.45 12.23
C LYS A 25 -15.59 5.13 10.97
N ASN A 26 -14.50 5.86 10.73
CA ASN A 26 -13.65 5.69 9.57
C ASN A 26 -12.98 4.31 9.56
N THR A 27 -12.48 3.85 10.71
CA THR A 27 -11.91 2.51 10.88
C THR A 27 -12.94 1.42 10.60
N SER A 28 -14.14 1.53 11.15
CA SER A 28 -15.21 0.55 10.92
C SER A 28 -15.57 0.46 9.43
N LEU A 29 -15.66 1.59 8.72
CA LEU A 29 -15.91 1.62 7.29
C LEU A 29 -14.78 0.95 6.49
N LEU A 30 -13.52 1.18 6.88
CA LEU A 30 -12.37 0.56 6.23
C LEU A 30 -12.31 -0.95 6.52
N TYR A 31 -12.72 -1.41 7.69
CA TYR A 31 -12.81 -2.85 7.98
C TYR A 31 -13.90 -3.54 7.17
N VAL A 32 -15.09 -2.95 7.10
CA VAL A 32 -16.16 -3.45 6.24
C VAL A 32 -15.67 -3.53 4.80
N ARG A 33 -15.07 -2.46 4.28
CA ARG A 33 -14.43 -2.46 2.96
C ARG A 33 -13.44 -3.62 2.81
N GLN A 34 -12.53 -3.80 3.78
CA GLN A 34 -11.46 -4.80 3.72
C GLN A 34 -12.03 -6.23 3.63
N LEU A 35 -13.03 -6.55 4.44
CA LEU A 35 -13.69 -7.85 4.41
C LEU A 35 -14.39 -8.11 3.08
N PHE A 36 -15.15 -7.11 2.59
CA PHE A 36 -15.85 -7.22 1.31
C PHE A 36 -14.87 -7.35 0.13
N THR A 37 -13.87 -6.49 0.06
CA THR A 37 -12.90 -6.51 -1.05
C THR A 37 -12.06 -7.78 -1.02
N LEU A 38 -11.67 -8.29 0.16
CA LEU A 38 -10.95 -9.55 0.30
C LEU A 38 -11.81 -10.74 -0.20
N GLY A 39 -13.04 -10.86 0.29
CA GLY A 39 -13.95 -11.94 -0.12
C GLY A 39 -14.23 -11.89 -1.63
N LEU A 40 -14.55 -10.71 -2.17
CA LEU A 40 -14.79 -10.53 -3.59
C LEU A 40 -13.54 -10.83 -4.44
N SER A 41 -12.34 -10.40 -4.00
CA SER A 41 -11.10 -10.64 -4.74
C SER A 41 -10.73 -12.11 -4.81
N LEU A 42 -10.89 -12.86 -3.70
CA LEU A 42 -10.65 -14.30 -3.69
C LEU A 42 -11.61 -15.05 -4.63
N TYR A 43 -12.88 -14.68 -4.59
CA TYR A 43 -13.88 -15.27 -5.47
C TYR A 43 -13.63 -14.90 -6.95
N THR A 44 -13.31 -13.63 -7.21
CA THR A 44 -12.98 -13.14 -8.57
C THR A 44 -11.76 -13.87 -9.13
N SER A 45 -10.68 -14.06 -8.35
CA SER A 45 -9.49 -14.79 -8.79
C SER A 45 -9.81 -16.23 -9.20
N ARG A 46 -10.64 -16.92 -8.41
CA ARG A 46 -11.12 -18.27 -8.74
C ARG A 46 -11.88 -18.28 -10.06
N LEU A 47 -12.84 -17.38 -10.23
CA LEU A 47 -13.62 -17.29 -11.47
C LEU A 47 -12.74 -16.92 -12.68
N THR A 48 -11.80 -15.99 -12.49
CA THR A 48 -10.87 -15.59 -13.55
C THR A 48 -10.05 -16.79 -14.04
N LEU A 49 -9.53 -17.59 -13.11
CA LEU A 49 -8.80 -18.82 -13.47
C LEU A 49 -9.69 -19.84 -14.21
N GLN A 50 -10.96 -19.97 -13.82
CA GLN A 50 -11.91 -20.86 -14.50
C GLN A 50 -12.27 -20.35 -15.91
N VAL A 51 -12.39 -19.05 -16.10
CA VAL A 51 -12.75 -18.43 -17.39
C VAL A 51 -11.59 -18.44 -18.37
N LEU A 52 -10.41 -18.01 -17.92
CA LEU A 52 -9.22 -17.88 -18.77
C LEU A 52 -8.50 -19.22 -18.97
N GLY A 53 -8.57 -20.11 -17.99
CA GLY A 53 -7.69 -21.28 -17.93
C GLY A 53 -6.29 -20.94 -17.44
N ALA A 54 -5.45 -21.95 -17.21
CA ALA A 54 -4.12 -21.77 -16.65
C ALA A 54 -3.16 -21.02 -17.58
N ASP A 55 -3.22 -21.28 -18.88
CA ASP A 55 -2.30 -20.72 -19.88
C ASP A 55 -2.53 -19.22 -20.07
N ASP A 56 -3.78 -18.81 -20.35
CA ASP A 56 -4.13 -17.39 -20.55
C ASP A 56 -4.00 -16.58 -19.26
N PHE A 57 -4.32 -17.17 -18.11
CA PHE A 57 -4.08 -16.57 -16.81
C PHE A 57 -2.58 -16.38 -16.54
N GLY A 58 -1.75 -17.35 -16.94
CA GLY A 58 -0.28 -17.25 -16.89
C GLY A 58 0.27 -16.12 -17.76
N ILE A 59 -0.22 -15.99 -18.99
CA ILE A 59 0.17 -14.88 -19.90
C ILE A 59 -0.21 -13.53 -19.25
N TYR A 60 -1.44 -13.40 -18.75
CA TYR A 60 -1.88 -12.18 -18.07
C TYR A 60 -1.00 -11.84 -16.84
N ALA A 61 -0.67 -12.84 -16.01
CA ALA A 61 0.15 -12.65 -14.82
C ALA A 61 1.59 -12.23 -15.18
N ALA A 62 2.17 -12.80 -16.23
CA ALA A 62 3.50 -12.45 -16.71
C ALA A 62 3.56 -11.01 -17.23
N VAL A 63 2.58 -10.60 -18.02
CA VAL A 63 2.41 -9.23 -18.53
C VAL A 63 2.15 -8.25 -17.38
N GLY A 64 1.28 -8.62 -16.43
CA GLY A 64 0.94 -7.85 -15.24
C GLY A 64 2.12 -7.65 -14.27
N GLY A 65 3.07 -8.58 -14.24
CA GLY A 65 4.28 -8.49 -13.41
C GLY A 65 5.12 -7.25 -13.71
N PHE A 66 5.23 -6.85 -14.98
CA PHE A 66 5.92 -5.62 -15.37
C PHE A 66 5.22 -4.37 -14.82
N THR A 67 3.89 -4.29 -14.90
CA THR A 67 3.12 -3.15 -14.37
C THR A 67 3.18 -3.08 -12.84
N ALA A 68 3.31 -4.21 -12.15
CA ALA A 68 3.48 -4.25 -10.70
C ALA A 68 4.80 -3.59 -10.24
N LEU A 69 5.90 -3.75 -10.99
CA LEU A 69 7.16 -3.05 -10.71
C LEU A 69 7.01 -1.53 -10.80
N LEU A 70 6.21 -1.04 -11.74
CA LEU A 70 5.96 0.39 -11.91
C LEU A 70 5.11 1.00 -10.79
N SER A 71 4.36 0.16 -10.04
CA SER A 71 3.52 0.61 -8.93
C SER A 71 4.31 1.20 -7.75
N ILE A 72 5.59 0.84 -7.57
CA ILE A 72 6.48 1.39 -6.54
C ILE A 72 6.70 2.89 -6.77
N LEU A 73 6.92 3.29 -8.02
CA LEU A 73 7.07 4.70 -8.39
C LEU A 73 5.78 5.49 -8.13
N THR A 74 4.65 4.90 -8.53
CA THR A 74 3.33 5.50 -8.35
C THR A 74 2.99 5.68 -6.87
N SER A 75 3.20 4.67 -6.03
CA SER A 75 2.91 4.73 -4.59
C SER A 75 3.77 5.78 -3.87
N SER A 76 5.04 5.91 -4.26
CA SER A 76 5.95 6.90 -3.68
C SER A 76 5.51 8.33 -3.99
N MET A 77 5.10 8.59 -5.22
CA MET A 77 4.59 9.89 -5.62
C MET A 77 3.20 10.17 -5.01
N ALA A 78 2.33 9.16 -4.94
CA ALA A 78 1.01 9.28 -4.31
C ALA A 78 1.12 9.62 -2.82
N GLY A 79 2.02 8.97 -2.08
CA GLY A 79 2.30 9.27 -0.67
C GLY A 79 2.80 10.71 -0.48
N SER A 80 3.71 11.17 -1.35
CA SER A 80 4.15 12.57 -1.35
C SER A 80 2.98 13.53 -1.54
N GLY A 81 2.18 13.36 -2.59
CA GLY A 81 1.05 14.22 -2.87
C GLY A 81 0.01 14.25 -1.74
N GLN A 82 -0.32 13.09 -1.20
CA GLN A 82 -1.24 12.97 -0.06
C GLN A 82 -0.75 13.72 1.17
N ARG A 83 0.53 13.61 1.49
CA ARG A 83 1.15 14.34 2.62
C ARG A 83 1.04 15.86 2.43
N PHE A 84 1.39 16.39 1.25
CA PHE A 84 1.32 17.82 0.99
C PHE A 84 -0.13 18.34 1.05
N LEU A 85 -1.09 17.62 0.48
CA LEU A 85 -2.52 17.94 0.55
C LEU A 85 -3.02 17.98 2.00
N THR A 86 -2.75 16.92 2.76
CA THR A 86 -3.20 16.81 4.16
C THR A 86 -2.58 17.89 5.04
N PHE A 87 -1.31 18.22 4.81
CA PHE A 87 -0.58 19.23 5.57
C PHE A 87 -1.16 20.64 5.36
N GLU A 88 -1.43 21.05 4.11
CA GLU A 88 -2.02 22.37 3.84
C GLU A 88 -3.50 22.43 4.21
N LEU A 89 -4.19 21.30 4.17
CA LEU A 89 -5.56 21.21 4.67
C LEU A 89 -5.63 21.49 6.17
N GLY A 90 -4.64 21.00 6.96
CA GLY A 90 -4.51 21.33 8.38
C GLY A 90 -4.21 22.79 8.65
N LYS A 91 -3.53 23.48 7.72
CA LYS A 91 -3.28 24.94 7.81
C LYS A 91 -4.46 25.80 7.36
N GLY A 92 -5.44 25.23 6.68
CA GLY A 92 -6.59 25.95 6.16
C GLY A 92 -6.29 26.91 4.99
N ASN A 93 -5.19 26.71 4.25
CA ASN A 93 -4.81 27.56 3.12
C ASN A 93 -5.35 27.00 1.80
N GLU A 94 -6.57 27.40 1.43
CA GLU A 94 -7.26 26.89 0.23
C GLU A 94 -6.52 27.22 -1.08
N GLN A 95 -5.89 28.40 -1.18
CA GLN A 95 -5.15 28.78 -2.39
C GLN A 95 -3.92 27.90 -2.60
N GLN A 96 -3.18 27.61 -1.53
CA GLN A 96 -2.02 26.74 -1.58
C GLN A 96 -2.44 25.28 -1.83
N LEU A 97 -3.54 24.85 -1.24
CA LEU A 97 -4.11 23.51 -1.44
C LEU A 97 -4.42 23.26 -2.93
N ARG A 98 -5.03 24.26 -3.61
CA ARG A 98 -5.31 24.19 -5.06
C ARG A 98 -4.03 24.10 -5.88
N LYS A 99 -2.99 24.89 -5.54
CA LYS A 99 -1.69 24.81 -6.23
C LYS A 99 -1.05 23.44 -6.08
N ILE A 100 -1.11 22.86 -4.87
CA ILE A 100 -0.59 21.52 -4.58
C ILE A 100 -1.31 20.45 -5.40
N PHE A 101 -2.66 20.50 -5.44
CA PHE A 101 -3.43 19.54 -6.23
C PHE A 101 -3.08 19.61 -7.73
N ASN A 102 -2.97 20.82 -8.30
CA ASN A 102 -2.61 21.00 -9.70
C ASN A 102 -1.17 20.56 -10.01
N ALA A 103 -0.21 20.88 -9.10
CA ALA A 103 1.17 20.39 -9.23
C ALA A 103 1.23 18.86 -9.12
N PHE A 104 0.43 18.26 -8.26
CA PHE A 104 0.35 16.81 -8.10
C PHE A 104 -0.24 16.14 -9.35
N LEU A 105 -1.32 16.69 -9.93
CA LEU A 105 -1.87 16.23 -11.20
C LEU A 105 -0.82 16.28 -12.33
N LEU A 106 -0.11 17.41 -12.44
CA LEU A 106 0.95 17.57 -13.44
C LEU A 106 2.06 16.53 -13.26
N LEU A 107 2.51 16.32 -12.02
CA LEU A 107 3.54 15.31 -11.71
C LEU A 107 3.09 13.91 -12.05
N MET A 108 1.84 13.54 -11.74
CA MET A 108 1.28 12.23 -12.11
C MET A 108 1.12 12.07 -13.62
N PHE A 109 0.76 13.14 -14.32
CA PHE A 109 0.70 13.13 -15.77
C PHE A 109 2.10 12.93 -16.41
N VAL A 110 3.11 13.66 -15.94
CA VAL A 110 4.51 13.50 -16.40
C VAL A 110 5.02 12.10 -16.08
N LEU A 111 4.72 11.58 -14.86
CA LEU A 111 5.07 10.22 -14.47
C LEU A 111 4.41 9.18 -15.39
N SER A 112 3.13 9.37 -15.73
CA SER A 112 2.42 8.47 -16.64
C SER A 112 3.02 8.42 -18.03
N LEU A 113 3.47 9.58 -18.57
CA LEU A 113 4.17 9.66 -19.86
C LEU A 113 5.55 8.98 -19.81
N LEU A 114 6.28 9.20 -18.73
CA LEU A 114 7.59 8.54 -18.53
C LEU A 114 7.43 7.02 -18.45
N LEU A 115 6.44 6.54 -17.70
CA LEU A 115 6.16 5.11 -17.59
C LEU A 115 5.65 4.52 -18.91
N LEU A 116 4.87 5.28 -19.69
CA LEU A 116 4.48 4.89 -21.05
C LEU A 116 5.71 4.70 -21.93
N LEU A 117 6.64 5.66 -21.95
CA LEU A 117 7.88 5.55 -22.71
C LEU A 117 8.72 4.33 -22.30
N LEU A 118 8.86 4.09 -20.99
CA LEU A 118 9.58 2.91 -20.49
C LEU A 118 8.87 1.60 -20.87
N ALA A 119 7.56 1.57 -20.81
CA ALA A 119 6.78 0.41 -21.21
C ALA A 119 6.91 0.15 -22.71
N GLU A 120 6.76 1.16 -23.56
CA GLU A 120 6.86 1.00 -25.01
C GLU A 120 8.28 0.69 -25.53
N THR A 121 9.31 1.00 -24.74
CA THR A 121 10.70 0.69 -25.10
C THR A 121 11.17 -0.59 -24.42
N ILE A 122 11.51 -0.52 -23.15
CA ILE A 122 12.08 -1.64 -22.37
C ILE A 122 11.06 -2.75 -22.19
N GLY A 123 9.81 -2.40 -21.89
CA GLY A 123 8.75 -3.38 -21.62
C GLY A 123 8.38 -4.18 -22.87
N LEU A 124 8.17 -3.55 -24.02
CA LEU A 124 7.93 -4.26 -25.29
C LEU A 124 9.12 -5.13 -25.69
N TRP A 125 10.36 -4.62 -25.53
CA TRP A 125 11.56 -5.41 -25.78
C TRP A 125 11.58 -6.66 -24.87
N PHE A 126 11.25 -6.53 -23.58
CA PHE A 126 11.19 -7.64 -22.65
C PHE A 126 10.10 -8.66 -23.02
N VAL A 127 8.90 -8.21 -23.37
CA VAL A 127 7.77 -9.07 -23.77
C VAL A 127 8.13 -9.89 -25.02
N ASN A 128 8.76 -9.24 -26.01
CA ASN A 128 9.08 -9.89 -27.29
C ASN A 128 10.27 -10.86 -27.22
N ASN A 129 11.23 -10.66 -26.29
CA ASN A 129 12.48 -11.42 -26.28
C ASN A 129 12.61 -12.42 -25.13
N TYR A 130 11.88 -12.21 -24.01
CA TYR A 130 12.06 -13.00 -22.79
C TYR A 130 10.82 -13.74 -22.35
N LEU A 131 9.61 -13.31 -22.74
CA LEU A 131 8.41 -14.04 -22.37
C LEU A 131 8.18 -15.22 -23.32
N THR A 132 8.03 -16.40 -22.73
CA THR A 132 7.68 -17.62 -23.47
C THR A 132 6.17 -17.65 -23.70
N ILE A 133 5.72 -17.12 -24.85
CA ILE A 133 4.31 -17.06 -25.22
C ILE A 133 4.10 -17.98 -26.44
N PRO A 134 3.04 -18.82 -26.46
CA PRO A 134 2.72 -19.62 -27.63
C PRO A 134 2.55 -18.72 -28.87
N PRO A 135 3.09 -19.12 -30.05
CA PRO A 135 3.06 -18.30 -31.27
C PRO A 135 1.65 -17.85 -31.67
N GLU A 136 0.64 -18.68 -31.42
CA GLU A 136 -0.77 -18.40 -31.73
C GLU A 136 -1.36 -17.28 -30.83
N ARG A 137 -0.76 -17.06 -29.65
CA ARG A 137 -1.23 -16.09 -28.63
C ARG A 137 -0.44 -14.79 -28.59
N ILE A 138 0.65 -14.65 -29.36
CA ILE A 138 1.55 -13.48 -29.33
C ILE A 138 0.77 -12.18 -29.60
N ASN A 139 -0.07 -12.15 -30.62
CA ASN A 139 -0.84 -10.95 -30.96
C ASN A 139 -1.82 -10.56 -29.85
N VAL A 140 -2.49 -11.54 -29.24
CA VAL A 140 -3.39 -11.29 -28.10
C VAL A 140 -2.60 -10.78 -26.89
N ALA A 141 -1.45 -11.38 -26.60
CA ALA A 141 -0.61 -10.98 -25.48
C ALA A 141 -0.07 -9.53 -25.65
N ILE A 142 0.28 -9.10 -26.86
CA ILE A 142 0.68 -7.72 -27.15
C ILE A 142 -0.49 -6.76 -26.89
N TRP A 143 -1.71 -7.08 -27.33
CA TRP A 143 -2.88 -6.25 -27.02
C TRP A 143 -3.19 -6.20 -25.54
N VAL A 144 -3.09 -7.31 -24.84
CA VAL A 144 -3.25 -7.40 -23.38
C VAL A 144 -2.20 -6.55 -22.67
N TYR A 145 -0.96 -6.56 -23.16
CA TYR A 145 0.11 -5.70 -22.68
C TYR A 145 -0.24 -4.23 -22.81
N GLN A 146 -0.66 -3.78 -24.00
CA GLN A 146 -1.03 -2.40 -24.26
C GLN A 146 -2.21 -1.95 -23.36
N LEU A 147 -3.24 -2.78 -23.24
CA LEU A 147 -4.38 -2.51 -22.36
C LEU A 147 -3.97 -2.46 -20.89
N SER A 148 -3.02 -3.30 -20.47
CA SER A 148 -2.48 -3.28 -19.10
C SER A 148 -1.69 -2.00 -18.80
N ILE A 149 -0.93 -1.48 -19.76
CA ILE A 149 -0.25 -0.18 -19.66
C ILE A 149 -1.26 0.95 -19.53
N LEU A 150 -2.29 0.98 -20.37
CA LEU A 150 -3.35 1.98 -20.29
C LEU A 150 -4.08 1.92 -18.94
N THR A 151 -4.38 0.72 -18.45
CA THR A 151 -4.95 0.48 -17.12
C THR A 151 -4.06 1.09 -16.02
N CYS A 152 -2.74 0.87 -16.10
CA CYS A 152 -1.77 1.45 -15.18
C CYS A 152 -1.76 2.99 -15.24
N ILE A 153 -1.79 3.57 -16.44
CA ILE A 153 -1.85 5.04 -16.63
C ILE A 153 -3.09 5.63 -15.98
N PHE A 154 -4.27 5.06 -16.20
CA PHE A 154 -5.50 5.55 -15.57
C PHE A 154 -5.44 5.43 -14.05
N ASN A 155 -4.84 4.36 -13.52
CA ASN A 155 -4.62 4.19 -12.08
C ASN A 155 -3.70 5.30 -11.53
N ILE A 156 -2.59 5.60 -12.22
CA ILE A 156 -1.67 6.70 -11.85
C ILE A 156 -2.40 8.04 -11.82
N LEU A 157 -3.17 8.34 -12.86
CA LEU A 157 -3.93 9.58 -12.95
C LEU A 157 -5.07 9.67 -11.94
N ASN A 158 -5.51 8.56 -11.36
CA ASN A 158 -6.52 8.51 -10.30
C ASN A 158 -5.94 8.81 -8.90
N ALA A 159 -4.63 8.61 -8.70
CA ALA A 159 -3.98 8.77 -7.40
C ALA A 159 -4.20 10.16 -6.75
N PRO A 160 -4.18 11.32 -7.45
CA PRO A 160 -4.49 12.61 -6.86
C PRO A 160 -5.89 12.72 -6.26
N TYR A 161 -6.89 12.15 -6.92
CA TYR A 161 -8.28 12.18 -6.43
C TYR A 161 -8.48 11.29 -5.22
N ASN A 162 -7.90 10.09 -5.23
CA ASN A 162 -7.84 9.23 -4.05
C ASN A 162 -7.19 9.93 -2.86
N SER A 163 -6.08 10.63 -3.10
CA SER A 163 -5.35 11.36 -2.07
C SER A 163 -6.15 12.50 -1.46
N VAL A 164 -6.96 13.22 -2.26
CA VAL A 164 -7.88 14.26 -1.76
C VAL A 164 -8.95 13.65 -0.87
N ILE A 165 -9.61 12.56 -1.30
CA ILE A 165 -10.64 11.86 -0.52
C ILE A 165 -10.10 11.44 0.84
N VAL A 166 -8.89 10.85 0.86
CA VAL A 166 -8.21 10.42 2.10
C VAL A 166 -7.80 11.62 2.96
N ALA A 167 -7.25 12.69 2.37
CA ALA A 167 -6.84 13.90 3.09
C ALA A 167 -8.02 14.59 3.79
N HIS A 168 -9.21 14.58 3.17
CA HIS A 168 -10.46 15.06 3.77
C HIS A 168 -11.12 14.06 4.72
N GLU A 169 -10.50 12.90 4.95
CA GLU A 169 -11.01 11.83 5.83
C GLU A 169 -12.39 11.28 5.41
N ASP A 170 -12.73 11.38 4.11
CA ASP A 170 -13.99 10.84 3.57
C ASP A 170 -13.86 9.33 3.30
N MET A 171 -13.54 8.59 4.37
CA MET A 171 -13.28 7.14 4.29
C MET A 171 -14.52 6.34 3.84
N GLY A 172 -15.73 6.92 4.03
CA GLY A 172 -16.97 6.30 3.55
C GLY A 172 -17.04 6.24 2.03
N LYS A 173 -16.65 7.32 1.35
CA LYS A 173 -16.59 7.36 -0.12
C LYS A 173 -15.43 6.55 -0.68
N PHE A 174 -14.28 6.62 -0.03
CA PHE A 174 -13.14 5.78 -0.35
C PHE A 174 -13.51 4.28 -0.28
N ALA A 175 -14.21 3.86 0.78
CA ALA A 175 -14.68 2.49 0.92
C ALA A 175 -15.70 2.12 -0.17
N LEU A 176 -16.66 3.01 -0.45
CA LEU A 176 -17.69 2.80 -1.47
C LEU A 176 -17.06 2.57 -2.86
N PHE A 177 -16.14 3.45 -3.29
CA PHE A 177 -15.48 3.31 -4.59
C PHE A 177 -14.67 2.01 -4.68
N SER A 178 -13.95 1.62 -3.61
CA SER A 178 -13.21 0.36 -3.58
C SER A 178 -14.13 -0.87 -3.67
N ILE A 179 -15.32 -0.84 -3.04
CA ILE A 179 -16.29 -1.93 -3.12
C ILE A 179 -16.93 -1.98 -4.52
N VAL A 180 -17.27 -0.83 -5.11
CA VAL A 180 -17.81 -0.75 -6.47
C VAL A 180 -16.81 -1.31 -7.48
N ASP A 181 -15.52 -0.94 -7.40
CA ASP A 181 -14.44 -1.49 -8.21
C ASP A 181 -14.37 -3.03 -8.10
N ALA A 182 -14.41 -3.57 -6.87
CA ALA A 182 -14.38 -5.03 -6.65
C ALA A 182 -15.62 -5.74 -7.21
N VAL A 183 -16.81 -5.15 -7.05
CA VAL A 183 -18.08 -5.70 -7.59
C VAL A 183 -18.06 -5.66 -9.11
N LEU A 184 -17.60 -4.57 -9.72
CA LEU A 184 -17.49 -4.46 -11.17
C LEU A 184 -16.53 -5.50 -11.75
N LYS A 185 -15.35 -5.71 -11.10
CA LYS A 185 -14.41 -6.76 -11.50
C LYS A 185 -15.06 -8.14 -11.50
N LEU A 186 -15.78 -8.47 -10.43
CA LEU A 186 -16.51 -9.74 -10.35
C LEU A 186 -17.60 -9.85 -11.43
N ALA A 187 -18.42 -8.80 -11.61
CA ALA A 187 -19.49 -8.79 -12.60
C ALA A 187 -18.96 -8.98 -14.03
N PHE A 188 -17.87 -8.29 -14.39
CA PHE A 188 -17.27 -8.43 -15.71
C PHE A 188 -16.64 -9.79 -15.94
N VAL A 189 -16.00 -10.39 -14.92
CA VAL A 189 -15.50 -11.78 -15.02
C VAL A 189 -16.67 -12.75 -15.22
N ALA A 190 -17.79 -12.55 -14.54
CA ALA A 190 -18.99 -13.38 -14.74
C ALA A 190 -19.57 -13.20 -16.17
N ILE A 191 -19.57 -12.01 -16.72
CA ILE A 191 -20.02 -11.73 -18.09
C ILE A 191 -19.13 -12.46 -19.12
N LEU A 192 -17.81 -12.61 -18.87
CA LEU A 192 -16.88 -13.33 -19.76
C LEU A 192 -17.23 -14.79 -19.97
N PHE A 193 -18.01 -15.42 -19.09
CA PHE A 193 -18.52 -16.79 -19.34
C PHE A 193 -19.46 -16.84 -20.55
N ILE A 194 -20.20 -15.78 -20.81
CA ILE A 194 -21.29 -15.73 -21.81
C ILE A 194 -20.79 -15.15 -23.14
N VAL A 195 -19.75 -14.30 -23.09
CA VAL A 195 -19.25 -13.58 -24.27
C VAL A 195 -18.46 -14.51 -25.18
N PRO A 196 -18.73 -14.54 -26.51
CA PRO A 196 -18.05 -15.44 -27.45
C PRO A 196 -16.67 -14.93 -27.93
N TRP A 197 -16.15 -13.85 -27.35
CA TRP A 197 -14.86 -13.23 -27.73
C TRP A 197 -13.68 -13.98 -27.10
N ASP A 198 -12.47 -13.64 -27.56
CA ASP A 198 -11.26 -14.05 -26.85
C ASP A 198 -11.31 -13.57 -25.40
N LYS A 199 -11.30 -14.55 -24.48
CA LYS A 199 -11.54 -14.30 -23.06
C LYS A 199 -10.42 -13.49 -22.42
N LEU A 200 -9.16 -13.71 -22.85
CA LEU A 200 -8.00 -12.98 -22.35
C LEU A 200 -8.03 -11.51 -22.76
N LEU A 201 -8.33 -11.24 -24.03
CA LEU A 201 -8.49 -9.87 -24.54
C LEU A 201 -9.70 -9.18 -23.89
N GLY A 202 -10.84 -9.88 -23.80
CA GLY A 202 -12.04 -9.37 -23.14
C GLY A 202 -11.78 -8.99 -21.67
N TYR A 203 -11.03 -9.82 -20.94
CA TYR A 203 -10.63 -9.53 -19.56
C TYR A 203 -9.81 -8.24 -19.44
N ALA A 204 -8.81 -8.07 -20.31
CA ALA A 204 -7.98 -6.85 -20.31
C ALA A 204 -8.79 -5.59 -20.67
N ILE A 205 -9.71 -5.67 -21.65
CA ILE A 205 -10.62 -4.55 -22.02
C ILE A 205 -11.52 -4.18 -20.83
N PHE A 206 -12.08 -5.15 -20.13
CA PHE A 206 -12.94 -4.87 -18.98
C PHE A 206 -12.18 -4.22 -17.82
N LEU A 207 -10.96 -4.69 -17.53
CA LEU A 207 -10.12 -4.06 -16.49
C LEU A 207 -9.78 -2.62 -16.84
N MET A 208 -9.43 -2.34 -18.08
CA MET A 208 -9.21 -0.98 -18.55
C MET A 208 -10.49 -0.14 -18.43
N GLY A 209 -11.63 -0.69 -18.84
CA GLY A 209 -12.93 -0.01 -18.74
C GLY A 209 -13.29 0.36 -17.29
N ILE A 210 -13.03 -0.52 -16.32
CA ILE A 210 -13.21 -0.24 -14.88
C ILE A 210 -12.33 0.94 -14.44
N GLN A 211 -11.06 0.97 -14.84
CA GLN A 211 -10.15 2.06 -14.43
C GLN A 211 -10.55 3.41 -15.07
N VAL A 212 -11.04 3.40 -16.30
CA VAL A 212 -11.63 4.61 -16.93
C VAL A 212 -12.86 5.07 -16.16
N PHE A 213 -13.76 4.15 -15.84
CA PHE A 213 -14.96 4.42 -15.05
C PHE A 213 -14.63 5.02 -13.67
N ASP A 214 -13.71 4.39 -12.93
CA ASP A 214 -13.24 4.88 -11.63
C ASP A 214 -12.65 6.30 -11.76
N ARG A 215 -11.82 6.52 -12.78
CA ARG A 215 -11.24 7.83 -13.06
C ARG A 215 -12.30 8.91 -13.28
N VAL A 216 -13.31 8.60 -14.09
CA VAL A 216 -14.40 9.55 -14.41
C VAL A 216 -15.23 9.84 -13.17
N ILE A 217 -15.69 8.81 -12.45
CA ILE A 217 -16.55 8.98 -11.27
C ILE A 217 -15.83 9.71 -10.15
N MET A 218 -14.58 9.32 -9.84
CA MET A 218 -13.81 9.99 -8.78
C MET A 218 -13.51 11.43 -9.14
N SER A 219 -13.21 11.73 -10.42
CA SER A 219 -13.00 13.10 -10.88
C SER A 219 -14.26 13.94 -10.73
N ILE A 220 -15.43 13.45 -11.16
CA ILE A 220 -16.71 14.15 -11.03
C ILE A 220 -17.05 14.37 -9.55
N TYR A 221 -16.92 13.34 -8.73
CA TYR A 221 -17.17 13.44 -7.29
C TYR A 221 -16.30 14.51 -6.62
N CYS A 222 -14.99 14.45 -6.85
CA CYS A 222 -14.05 15.40 -6.25
C CYS A 222 -14.29 16.81 -6.76
N HIS A 223 -14.51 16.98 -8.07
CA HIS A 223 -14.78 18.29 -8.66
C HIS A 223 -16.02 18.96 -8.06
N ASN A 224 -17.08 18.20 -7.81
CA ASN A 224 -18.32 18.74 -7.23
C ASN A 224 -18.21 19.03 -5.73
N LYS A 225 -17.33 18.33 -5.01
CA LYS A 225 -17.28 18.40 -3.54
C LYS A 225 -16.13 19.25 -3.01
N TYR A 226 -14.98 19.23 -3.69
CA TYR A 226 -13.73 19.82 -3.21
C TYR A 226 -13.26 20.96 -4.14
N PRO A 227 -13.34 22.23 -3.73
CA PRO A 227 -13.02 23.39 -4.58
C PRO A 227 -11.57 23.40 -5.09
N GLU A 228 -10.65 22.80 -4.35
CA GLU A 228 -9.23 22.69 -4.73
C GLU A 228 -8.98 21.81 -5.94
N THR A 229 -9.91 20.92 -6.28
CA THR A 229 -9.78 20.03 -7.44
C THR A 229 -10.10 20.68 -8.77
N HIS A 230 -10.56 21.95 -8.75
CA HIS A 230 -10.74 22.73 -9.98
C HIS A 230 -9.41 23.01 -10.64
N TRP A 231 -9.30 22.58 -11.89
CA TRP A 231 -8.07 22.72 -12.65
C TRP A 231 -7.70 24.17 -12.91
N GLN A 232 -6.46 24.52 -12.59
CA GLN A 232 -5.90 25.85 -12.82
C GLN A 232 -4.46 25.67 -13.31
N LEU A 233 -4.14 26.20 -14.49
CA LEU A 233 -2.78 26.21 -15.02
C LEU A 233 -1.91 27.12 -14.16
N SER A 234 -1.43 26.61 -13.02
CA SER A 234 -0.44 27.29 -12.19
C SER A 234 0.76 26.37 -12.01
N TYR A 235 1.90 26.75 -12.59
CA TYR A 235 3.16 26.03 -12.42
C TYR A 235 4.00 26.73 -11.34
N ASP A 236 4.18 26.05 -10.22
CA ASP A 236 5.10 26.49 -9.16
C ASP A 236 6.31 25.57 -9.11
N LYS A 237 7.43 26.05 -9.68
CA LYS A 237 8.69 25.29 -9.76
C LYS A 237 9.22 24.88 -8.40
N ILE A 238 9.03 25.71 -7.37
CA ILE A 238 9.53 25.46 -6.01
C ILE A 238 8.73 24.28 -5.42
N LEU A 239 7.41 24.34 -5.54
CA LEU A 239 6.51 23.30 -5.05
C LEU A 239 6.76 21.97 -5.74
N VAL A 240 6.87 21.95 -7.08
CA VAL A 240 7.18 20.75 -7.86
C VAL A 240 8.52 20.15 -7.42
N LYS A 241 9.56 20.97 -7.21
CA LYS A 241 10.87 20.50 -6.70
C LYS A 241 10.78 19.91 -5.30
N GLN A 242 9.96 20.50 -4.41
CA GLN A 242 9.75 19.99 -3.05
C GLN A 242 9.02 18.64 -3.09
N MET A 243 7.96 18.53 -3.87
CA MET A 243 7.17 17.28 -4.00
C MET A 243 7.99 16.16 -4.63
N THR A 244 8.73 16.42 -5.69
CA THR A 244 9.62 15.42 -6.32
C THR A 244 10.78 15.02 -5.42
N GLY A 245 11.38 15.97 -4.70
CA GLY A 245 12.42 15.68 -3.72
C GLY A 245 11.93 14.79 -2.58
N PHE A 246 10.73 15.07 -2.05
CA PHE A 246 10.09 14.23 -1.05
C PHE A 246 9.76 12.84 -1.60
N ALA A 247 9.17 12.77 -2.79
CA ALA A 247 8.85 11.51 -3.47
C ALA A 247 10.11 10.66 -3.72
N GLY A 248 11.26 11.28 -4.02
CA GLY A 248 12.53 10.58 -4.17
C GLY A 248 12.99 9.87 -2.90
N TRP A 249 12.85 10.51 -1.73
CA TRP A 249 13.15 9.86 -0.45
C TRP A 249 12.14 8.76 -0.11
N THR A 250 10.86 8.97 -0.37
CA THR A 250 9.83 7.94 -0.21
C THR A 250 10.06 6.75 -1.16
N LEU A 251 10.53 7.01 -2.38
CA LEU A 251 10.90 5.96 -3.32
C LEU A 251 12.06 5.11 -2.79
N LEU A 252 13.10 5.74 -2.24
CA LEU A 252 14.23 5.02 -1.62
C LEU A 252 13.75 4.15 -0.46
N SER A 253 12.84 4.66 0.38
CA SER A 253 12.22 3.88 1.47
C SER A 253 11.48 2.65 0.94
N ASN A 254 10.59 2.85 -0.05
CA ASN A 254 9.81 1.76 -0.65
C ASN A 254 10.72 0.73 -1.35
N LEU A 255 11.76 1.18 -2.06
CA LEU A 255 12.74 0.29 -2.69
C LEU A 255 13.50 -0.52 -1.64
N SER A 256 13.81 0.07 -0.49
CA SER A 256 14.50 -0.65 0.61
C SER A 256 13.61 -1.73 1.22
N ILE A 257 12.33 -1.44 1.43
CA ILE A 257 11.36 -2.42 1.95
C ILE A 257 11.18 -3.58 0.96
N VAL A 258 10.96 -3.26 -0.32
CA VAL A 258 10.78 -4.29 -1.36
C VAL A 258 12.10 -5.05 -1.60
N GLY A 259 13.23 -4.34 -1.61
CA GLY A 259 14.56 -4.93 -1.75
C GLY A 259 14.88 -5.89 -0.60
N PHE A 260 14.56 -5.53 0.62
CA PHE A 260 14.67 -6.42 1.77
C PHE A 260 13.78 -7.66 1.60
N ALA A 261 12.48 -7.49 1.32
CA ALA A 261 11.55 -8.60 1.18
C ALA A 261 11.96 -9.59 0.08
N GLN A 262 12.37 -9.08 -1.08
CA GLN A 262 12.86 -9.92 -2.18
C GLN A 262 14.25 -10.50 -1.89
N GLY A 263 15.10 -9.73 -1.22
CA GLY A 263 16.42 -10.20 -0.77
C GLY A 263 16.31 -11.39 0.17
N VAL A 264 15.37 -11.37 1.10
CA VAL A 264 15.09 -12.52 2.01
C VAL A 264 14.66 -13.74 1.19
N ASN A 265 13.74 -13.59 0.23
CA ASN A 265 13.32 -14.69 -0.64
C ASN A 265 14.50 -15.32 -1.40
N VAL A 266 15.35 -14.48 -2.00
CA VAL A 266 16.54 -14.94 -2.73
C VAL A 266 17.51 -15.65 -1.79
N LEU A 267 17.76 -15.07 -0.62
CA LEU A 267 18.70 -15.60 0.36
C LEU A 267 18.25 -16.98 0.90
N LEU A 268 16.98 -17.12 1.24
CA LEU A 268 16.40 -18.40 1.66
C LEU A 268 16.47 -19.44 0.54
N ASN A 269 16.23 -19.05 -0.70
CA ASN A 269 16.33 -19.94 -1.83
C ASN A 269 17.75 -20.44 -2.08
N ILE A 270 18.75 -19.54 -2.00
CA ILE A 270 20.16 -19.88 -2.21
C ILE A 270 20.70 -20.78 -1.07
N CYS A 271 20.33 -20.50 0.19
CA CYS A 271 20.90 -21.19 1.34
C CYS A 271 20.17 -22.50 1.69
N PHE A 272 18.86 -22.54 1.53
CA PHE A 272 18.02 -23.67 1.97
C PHE A 272 17.17 -24.30 0.85
N GLY A 273 17.19 -23.70 -0.33
CA GLY A 273 16.47 -24.22 -1.50
C GLY A 273 15.01 -23.79 -1.62
N PRO A 274 14.33 -24.23 -2.68
CA PRO A 274 13.00 -23.73 -3.04
C PRO A 274 11.89 -24.13 -2.07
N ILE A 275 12.01 -25.25 -1.35
CA ILE A 275 11.00 -25.74 -0.40
C ILE A 275 10.87 -24.78 0.79
N VAL A 276 12.01 -24.34 1.37
CA VAL A 276 12.02 -23.40 2.49
C VAL A 276 11.55 -22.02 2.05
N ASN A 277 11.91 -21.59 0.84
CA ASN A 277 11.39 -20.35 0.29
C ASN A 277 9.86 -20.38 0.06
N ALA A 278 9.32 -21.53 -0.38
CA ALA A 278 7.88 -21.71 -0.49
C ALA A 278 7.21 -21.67 0.89
N ALA A 279 7.81 -22.29 1.92
CA ALA A 279 7.33 -22.24 3.30
C ALA A 279 7.25 -20.81 3.82
N PHE A 280 8.29 -20.01 3.60
CA PHE A 280 8.31 -18.59 3.94
C PHE A 280 7.23 -17.79 3.20
N THR A 281 7.09 -18.02 1.89
CA THR A 281 6.10 -17.31 1.06
C THR A 281 4.67 -17.52 1.57
N VAL A 282 4.33 -18.76 1.91
CA VAL A 282 3.01 -19.11 2.47
C VAL A 282 2.82 -18.47 3.85
N ALA A 283 3.80 -18.58 4.73
CA ALA A 283 3.76 -17.96 6.06
C ALA A 283 3.57 -16.43 5.96
N ASN A 284 4.30 -15.78 5.05
CA ASN A 284 4.19 -14.34 4.81
C ASN A 284 2.83 -13.93 4.23
N GLN A 285 2.18 -14.78 3.43
CA GLN A 285 0.83 -14.54 2.94
C GLN A 285 -0.20 -14.54 4.09
N ALA A 286 -0.11 -15.50 5.00
CA ALA A 286 -0.97 -15.56 6.19
C ALA A 286 -0.75 -14.34 7.11
N TYR A 287 0.50 -14.00 7.39
CA TYR A 287 0.90 -12.81 8.14
C TYR A 287 0.33 -11.53 7.53
N SER A 288 0.48 -11.34 6.21
CA SER A 288 0.00 -10.16 5.49
C SER A 288 -1.51 -10.00 5.59
N GLY A 289 -2.26 -11.11 5.62
CA GLY A 289 -3.70 -11.10 5.86
C GLY A 289 -4.05 -10.47 7.21
N ILE A 290 -3.40 -10.91 8.29
CA ILE A 290 -3.61 -10.38 9.65
C ILE A 290 -3.14 -8.91 9.73
N ARG A 291 -1.98 -8.59 9.19
CA ARG A 291 -1.41 -7.24 9.18
C ARG A 291 -2.28 -6.21 8.46
N SER A 292 -3.02 -6.63 7.43
CA SER A 292 -3.89 -5.74 6.63
C SER A 292 -5.02 -5.10 7.45
N PHE A 293 -5.51 -5.78 8.48
CA PHE A 293 -6.51 -5.20 9.40
C PHE A 293 -5.92 -4.05 10.20
N CYS A 294 -4.70 -4.22 10.72
CA CYS A 294 -4.02 -3.15 11.44
C CYS A 294 -3.70 -1.96 10.52
N SER A 295 -3.25 -2.23 9.30
CA SER A 295 -2.99 -1.19 8.29
C SER A 295 -4.22 -0.36 7.95
N SER A 296 -5.41 -0.95 7.93
CA SER A 296 -6.68 -0.24 7.70
C SER A 296 -7.00 0.75 8.83
N PHE A 297 -6.74 0.38 10.09
CA PHE A 297 -6.86 1.29 11.24
C PHE A 297 -5.85 2.44 11.14
N GLN A 298 -4.60 2.13 10.86
CA GLN A 298 -3.51 3.11 10.73
C GLN A 298 -3.79 4.10 9.59
N LEU A 299 -4.30 3.63 8.45
CA LEU A 299 -4.70 4.49 7.32
C LEU A 299 -5.77 5.52 7.72
N ALA A 300 -6.73 5.14 8.57
CA ALA A 300 -7.78 6.04 9.05
C ALA A 300 -7.23 7.18 9.94
N THR A 301 -6.11 6.94 10.63
CA THR A 301 -5.49 7.90 11.56
C THR A 301 -4.44 8.79 10.92
N ASN A 302 -3.86 8.37 9.78
CA ASN A 302 -2.79 9.08 9.08
C ASN A 302 -3.10 10.57 8.81
N PRO A 303 -4.26 10.97 8.22
CA PRO A 303 -4.56 12.38 7.98
C PRO A 303 -4.58 13.22 9.26
N GLN A 304 -5.03 12.64 10.37
CA GLN A 304 -5.09 13.37 11.65
C GLN A 304 -3.70 13.63 12.24
N ILE A 305 -2.78 12.66 12.14
CA ILE A 305 -1.37 12.81 12.55
C ILE A 305 -0.74 13.97 11.77
N VAL A 306 -0.89 14.00 10.44
CA VAL A 306 -0.32 15.05 9.59
C VAL A 306 -0.95 16.41 9.85
N LYS A 307 -2.27 16.49 10.06
CA LYS A 307 -2.99 17.72 10.38
C LYS A 307 -2.56 18.29 11.74
N SER A 308 -2.54 17.48 12.80
CA SER A 308 -2.12 17.90 14.14
C SER A 308 -0.70 18.47 14.11
N PHE A 309 0.20 17.88 13.32
CA PHE A 309 1.53 18.44 13.11
C PHE A 309 1.49 19.79 12.37
N SER A 310 0.71 19.90 11.30
CA SER A 310 0.62 21.13 10.49
C SER A 310 0.02 22.31 11.25
N GLU A 311 -0.87 22.03 12.22
CA GLU A 311 -1.48 23.01 13.11
C GLU A 311 -0.57 23.39 14.30
N GLY A 312 0.60 22.76 14.44
CA GLY A 312 1.53 23.00 15.54
C GLY A 312 1.08 22.44 16.90
N LYS A 313 0.09 21.56 16.94
CA LYS A 313 -0.48 20.97 18.16
C LYS A 313 0.33 19.75 18.60
N LEU A 314 1.57 19.97 19.03
CA LEU A 314 2.52 18.88 19.32
C LEU A 314 2.07 17.98 20.49
N VAL A 315 1.40 18.54 21.51
CA VAL A 315 0.88 17.74 22.64
C VAL A 315 -0.23 16.80 22.17
N GLU A 316 -1.18 17.30 21.37
CA GLU A 316 -2.25 16.50 20.79
C GLU A 316 -1.70 15.43 19.83
N LEU A 317 -0.65 15.78 19.06
CA LEU A 317 0.04 14.83 18.19
C LEU A 317 0.64 13.67 18.96
N ASN A 318 1.37 13.94 20.05
CA ASN A 318 1.99 12.91 20.88
C ASN A 318 0.93 11.99 21.53
N GLU A 319 -0.14 12.57 22.07
CA GLU A 319 -1.25 11.79 22.61
C GLU A 319 -1.90 10.90 21.53
N LEU A 320 -2.08 11.44 20.31
CA LEU A 320 -2.63 10.68 19.19
C LEU A 320 -1.69 9.55 18.74
N LEU A 321 -0.39 9.80 18.64
CA LEU A 321 0.61 8.80 18.28
C LEU A 321 0.61 7.64 19.30
N LEU A 322 0.69 7.96 20.60
CA LEU A 322 0.63 6.96 21.66
C LEU A 322 -0.68 6.16 21.61
N PHE A 323 -1.80 6.82 21.36
CA PHE A 323 -3.09 6.15 21.20
C PHE A 323 -3.09 5.19 19.99
N VAL A 324 -2.60 5.65 18.83
CA VAL A 324 -2.55 4.83 17.60
C VAL A 324 -1.61 3.64 17.79
N CYS A 325 -0.43 3.83 18.37
CA CYS A 325 0.52 2.77 18.68
C CYS A 325 -0.10 1.72 19.62
N LYS A 326 -0.69 2.16 20.73
CA LYS A 326 -1.34 1.29 21.71
C LYS A 326 -2.50 0.50 21.11
N MET A 327 -3.37 1.15 20.35
CA MET A 327 -4.51 0.48 19.72
C MET A 327 -4.08 -0.47 18.61
N SER A 328 -3.06 -0.12 17.83
CA SER A 328 -2.48 -0.99 16.82
C SER A 328 -1.87 -2.25 17.44
N PHE A 329 -1.15 -2.09 18.57
CA PHE A 329 -0.60 -3.23 19.31
C PHE A 329 -1.70 -4.16 19.84
N PHE A 330 -2.72 -3.62 20.51
CA PHE A 330 -3.82 -4.45 21.00
C PHE A 330 -4.58 -5.16 19.88
N LEU A 331 -4.76 -4.48 18.75
CA LEU A 331 -5.43 -5.06 17.60
C LEU A 331 -4.63 -6.25 17.02
N ILE A 332 -3.32 -6.06 16.78
CA ILE A 332 -2.49 -7.13 16.23
C ILE A 332 -2.34 -8.27 17.26
N PHE A 333 -2.21 -7.96 18.55
CA PHE A 333 -2.14 -8.94 19.62
C PHE A 333 -3.41 -9.80 19.68
N LEU A 334 -4.59 -9.17 19.71
CA LEU A 334 -5.88 -9.86 19.74
C LEU A 334 -6.08 -10.77 18.51
N LEU A 335 -5.72 -10.26 17.33
CA LEU A 335 -5.87 -11.02 16.09
C LEU A 335 -4.85 -12.15 15.98
N SER A 336 -3.60 -11.95 16.39
CA SER A 336 -2.54 -12.95 16.23
C SER A 336 -2.53 -14.02 17.32
N LEU A 337 -3.03 -13.74 18.52
CA LEU A 337 -2.99 -14.67 19.64
C LEU A 337 -3.61 -16.05 19.35
N PRO A 338 -4.85 -16.15 18.79
CA PRO A 338 -5.42 -17.44 18.42
C PRO A 338 -4.58 -18.21 17.39
N PHE A 339 -3.95 -17.48 16.46
CA PHE A 339 -3.09 -18.05 15.44
C PHE A 339 -1.76 -18.55 16.00
N LEU A 340 -1.18 -17.83 16.97
CA LEU A 340 0.05 -18.28 17.66
C LEU A 340 -0.19 -19.53 18.51
N ILE A 341 -1.31 -19.60 19.25
CA ILE A 341 -1.62 -20.75 20.10
C ILE A 341 -1.91 -22.01 19.28
N ASN A 342 -2.55 -21.86 18.13
CA ASN A 342 -2.99 -22.98 17.29
C ASN A 342 -2.33 -22.96 15.89
N ALA A 343 -1.07 -22.46 15.81
CA ALA A 343 -0.41 -22.24 14.52
C ALA A 343 -0.38 -23.47 13.63
N ASP A 344 0.02 -24.64 14.16
CA ASP A 344 0.06 -25.90 13.41
C ASP A 344 -1.32 -26.33 12.93
N TYR A 345 -2.33 -26.26 13.80
CA TYR A 345 -3.70 -26.65 13.42
C TYR A 345 -4.23 -25.75 12.30
N ILE A 346 -3.99 -24.43 12.39
CA ILE A 346 -4.48 -23.45 11.41
C ILE A 346 -3.75 -23.60 10.08
N MET A 347 -2.44 -23.85 10.11
CA MET A 347 -1.68 -24.10 8.89
C MET A 347 -2.13 -25.37 8.20
N HIS A 348 -2.40 -26.47 8.94
CA HIS A 348 -2.95 -27.70 8.39
C HIS A 348 -4.40 -27.57 7.92
N LEU A 349 -5.21 -26.72 8.57
CA LEU A 349 -6.57 -26.44 8.12
C LEU A 349 -6.60 -25.68 6.79
N TRP A 350 -5.62 -24.78 6.60
CA TRP A 350 -5.53 -23.94 5.40
C TRP A 350 -4.84 -24.65 4.24
N LEU A 351 -3.77 -25.42 4.53
CA LEU A 351 -2.94 -26.11 3.54
C LEU A 351 -3.12 -27.62 3.68
N VAL A 352 -3.33 -28.30 2.53
CA VAL A 352 -3.40 -29.76 2.50
C VAL A 352 -2.07 -30.40 2.91
N ASN A 353 -0.95 -29.81 2.43
CA ASN A 353 0.41 -30.19 2.79
C ASN A 353 1.14 -28.96 3.30
N VAL A 354 1.51 -28.94 4.57
CA VAL A 354 2.26 -27.86 5.21
C VAL A 354 3.76 -28.08 4.95
N PRO A 355 4.45 -27.17 4.24
CA PRO A 355 5.89 -27.28 4.06
C PRO A 355 6.63 -27.20 5.40
N ASN A 356 7.74 -27.92 5.52
CA ASN A 356 8.64 -27.79 6.68
C ASN A 356 9.05 -26.32 6.86
N HIS A 357 9.16 -25.87 8.11
CA HIS A 357 9.43 -24.49 8.51
C HIS A 357 8.29 -23.48 8.30
N ALA A 358 7.17 -23.81 7.61
CA ALA A 358 6.09 -22.85 7.37
C ALA A 358 5.45 -22.37 8.67
N THR A 359 5.17 -23.24 9.63
CA THR A 359 4.64 -22.87 10.95
C THR A 359 5.65 -22.04 11.74
N GLY A 360 6.95 -22.40 11.71
CA GLY A 360 8.02 -21.65 12.36
C GLY A 360 8.10 -20.21 11.85
N PHE A 361 8.15 -20.04 10.53
CA PHE A 361 8.11 -18.71 9.91
C PHE A 361 6.85 -17.93 10.28
N PHE A 362 5.69 -18.59 10.27
CA PHE A 362 4.43 -17.93 10.62
C PHE A 362 4.44 -17.40 12.05
N CYS A 363 4.88 -18.21 13.01
CA CYS A 363 5.00 -17.78 14.41
C CYS A 363 5.99 -16.61 14.59
N VAL A 364 7.16 -16.67 13.96
CA VAL A 364 8.17 -15.60 14.05
C VAL A 364 7.67 -14.32 13.39
N LEU A 365 6.97 -14.40 12.25
CA LEU A 365 6.36 -13.25 11.60
C LEU A 365 5.26 -12.61 12.45
N LEU A 366 4.45 -13.40 13.16
CA LEU A 366 3.45 -12.87 14.10
C LEU A 366 4.07 -12.17 15.30
N VAL A 367 5.18 -12.69 15.81
CA VAL A 367 5.96 -12.02 16.89
C VAL A 367 6.58 -10.72 16.34
N TYR A 368 7.16 -10.77 15.15
CA TYR A 368 7.67 -9.58 14.47
C TYR A 368 6.59 -8.49 14.31
N ALA A 369 5.34 -8.88 14.03
CA ALA A 369 4.23 -7.93 13.90
C ALA A 369 4.03 -7.05 15.14
N TYR A 370 4.36 -7.54 16.34
CA TYR A 370 4.21 -6.75 17.58
C TYR A 370 5.13 -5.53 17.64
N ILE A 371 6.27 -5.60 16.96
CA ILE A 371 7.21 -4.48 16.85
C ILE A 371 6.93 -3.68 15.58
N ASP A 372 6.76 -4.35 14.44
CA ASP A 372 6.49 -3.71 13.14
C ASP A 372 5.26 -2.78 13.15
N VAL A 373 4.30 -3.07 14.03
CA VAL A 373 3.07 -2.27 14.13
C VAL A 373 3.31 -0.81 14.57
N PHE A 374 4.40 -0.53 15.26
CA PHE A 374 4.77 0.83 15.67
C PHE A 374 5.44 1.63 14.55
N ALA A 375 6.05 0.95 13.58
CA ALA A 375 6.80 1.60 12.51
C ALA A 375 5.92 2.55 11.68
N TYR A 376 4.70 2.16 11.32
CA TYR A 376 3.85 2.96 10.44
C TYR A 376 3.39 4.31 11.05
N PRO A 377 2.89 4.40 12.30
CA PRO A 377 2.56 5.69 12.93
C PRO A 377 3.78 6.61 13.08
N LEU A 378 4.95 6.03 13.44
CA LEU A 378 6.21 6.77 13.57
C LEU A 378 6.72 7.28 12.21
N ASP A 379 6.66 6.45 11.17
CA ASP A 379 6.98 6.85 9.80
C ASP A 379 6.06 7.99 9.32
N THR A 380 4.75 7.90 9.60
CA THR A 380 3.79 8.97 9.29
C THR A 380 4.14 10.28 10.00
N ALA A 381 4.53 10.21 11.27
CA ALA A 381 4.97 11.40 12.02
C ALA A 381 6.28 11.97 11.44
N ALA A 382 7.25 11.13 11.11
CA ALA A 382 8.48 11.53 10.44
C ALA A 382 8.21 12.19 9.08
N GLN A 383 7.32 11.61 8.29
CA GLN A 383 6.87 12.18 7.02
C GLN A 383 6.20 13.55 7.19
N ALA A 384 5.40 13.74 8.25
CA ALA A 384 4.74 15.01 8.54
C ALA A 384 5.75 16.14 8.73
N THR A 385 6.93 15.86 9.32
CA THR A 385 8.01 16.87 9.48
C THR A 385 8.60 17.35 8.16
N GLY A 386 8.51 16.57 7.10
CA GLY A 386 9.13 16.84 5.79
C GLY A 386 10.64 16.61 5.74
N LYS A 387 11.29 16.22 6.84
CA LYS A 387 12.74 15.97 6.95
C LYS A 387 13.07 14.49 6.81
N LEU A 388 12.75 13.87 5.66
CA LEU A 388 12.87 12.44 5.46
C LEU A 388 14.31 11.92 5.27
N LYS A 389 15.25 12.78 4.81
CA LYS A 389 16.59 12.34 4.39
C LYS A 389 17.28 11.44 5.41
N THR A 390 17.41 11.93 6.64
CA THR A 390 18.15 11.21 7.69
C THR A 390 17.40 9.95 8.14
N TYR A 391 16.10 10.05 8.30
CA TYR A 391 15.21 8.93 8.64
C TYR A 391 15.31 7.82 7.59
N THR A 392 15.02 8.14 6.33
CA THR A 392 15.07 7.17 5.22
C THR A 392 16.44 6.53 5.05
N LEU A 393 17.53 7.30 5.13
CA LEU A 393 18.89 6.71 5.02
C LEU A 393 19.18 5.73 6.13
N ARG A 394 18.82 6.04 7.39
CA ARG A 394 19.04 5.14 8.52
C ARG A 394 18.21 3.87 8.39
N THR A 395 16.92 3.98 8.14
CA THR A 395 16.02 2.83 7.98
C THR A 395 16.40 1.96 6.77
N SER A 396 16.79 2.58 5.64
CA SER A 396 17.27 1.84 4.45
C SER A 396 18.56 1.09 4.71
N LEU A 397 19.54 1.72 5.38
CA LEU A 397 20.80 1.06 5.74
C LEU A 397 20.58 -0.13 6.68
N LEU A 398 19.68 0.02 7.65
CA LEU A 398 19.31 -1.07 8.56
C LEU A 398 18.68 -2.24 7.79
N LEU A 399 17.69 -1.99 6.96
CA LEU A 399 17.03 -3.04 6.16
C LEU A 399 18.03 -3.77 5.25
N PHE A 400 18.91 -3.05 4.57
CA PHE A 400 19.94 -3.68 3.73
C PHE A 400 21.01 -4.41 4.52
N SER A 401 21.35 -3.99 5.75
CA SER A 401 22.32 -4.68 6.59
C SER A 401 21.85 -6.06 7.07
N ILE A 402 20.55 -6.28 7.15
CA ILE A 402 19.98 -7.57 7.58
C ILE A 402 20.30 -8.69 6.58
N LEU A 403 20.39 -8.39 5.28
CA LEU A 403 20.71 -9.39 4.26
C LEU A 403 22.10 -10.02 4.44
N PRO A 404 23.20 -9.24 4.54
CA PRO A 404 24.53 -9.82 4.81
C PRO A 404 24.62 -10.46 6.18
N ILE A 405 23.96 -9.91 7.21
CA ILE A 405 23.92 -10.52 8.56
C ILE A 405 23.19 -11.87 8.48
N GLY A 406 22.02 -11.93 7.83
CA GLY A 406 21.27 -13.17 7.62
C GLY A 406 22.08 -14.21 6.87
N TYR A 407 22.85 -13.81 5.83
CA TYR A 407 23.74 -14.73 5.13
C TYR A 407 24.83 -15.31 6.04
N ILE A 408 25.42 -14.50 6.91
CA ILE A 408 26.43 -14.95 7.89
C ILE A 408 25.78 -15.93 8.89
N LEU A 409 24.59 -15.62 9.43
CA LEU A 409 23.86 -16.49 10.35
C LEU A 409 23.57 -17.86 9.74
N PHE A 410 23.15 -17.89 8.47
CA PHE A 410 22.89 -19.13 7.74
C PHE A 410 24.17 -19.95 7.51
N LYS A 411 25.31 -19.28 7.26
CA LYS A 411 26.61 -19.94 7.14
C LYS A 411 27.13 -20.51 8.49
N LEU A 412 26.69 -19.94 9.60
CA LEU A 412 26.97 -20.46 10.96
C LEU A 412 26.05 -21.63 11.35
N GLY A 413 25.13 -22.05 10.46
CA GLY A 413 24.26 -23.23 10.67
C GLY A 413 22.97 -22.93 11.44
N LEU A 414 22.59 -21.64 11.55
CA LEU A 414 21.31 -21.27 12.16
C LEU A 414 20.12 -21.58 11.24
N GLU A 415 18.96 -21.84 11.84
CA GLU A 415 17.72 -22.13 11.13
C GLU A 415 17.23 -20.96 10.27
N PRO A 416 16.45 -21.21 9.20
CA PRO A 416 16.03 -20.19 8.26
C PRO A 416 15.17 -19.08 8.89
N GLU A 417 14.44 -19.35 9.99
CA GLU A 417 13.64 -18.39 10.75
C GLU A 417 14.47 -17.30 11.44
N SER A 418 15.77 -17.57 11.67
CA SER A 418 16.68 -16.66 12.37
C SER A 418 16.83 -15.29 11.72
N ILE A 419 16.55 -15.17 10.43
CA ILE A 419 16.60 -13.87 9.70
C ILE A 419 15.61 -12.85 10.27
N TYR A 420 14.41 -13.30 10.68
CA TYR A 420 13.42 -12.43 11.30
C TYR A 420 13.67 -12.18 12.79
N ILE A 421 14.34 -13.10 13.47
CA ILE A 421 14.84 -12.89 14.85
C ILE A 421 15.91 -11.79 14.83
N CYS A 422 16.79 -11.80 13.82
CA CYS A 422 17.76 -10.73 13.62
C CYS A 422 17.08 -9.37 13.35
N LEU A 423 16.00 -9.37 12.55
CA LEU A 423 15.21 -8.16 12.28
C LEU A 423 14.57 -7.60 13.57
N LEU A 424 14.04 -8.45 14.44
CA LEU A 424 13.53 -8.06 15.76
C LEU A 424 14.59 -7.31 16.56
N TYR A 425 15.81 -7.84 16.62
CA TYR A 425 16.92 -7.24 17.39
C TYR A 425 17.41 -5.92 16.79
N THR A 426 17.44 -5.81 15.46
CA THR A 426 17.89 -4.59 14.79
C THR A 426 16.81 -3.49 14.77
N SER A 427 15.53 -3.81 14.84
CA SER A 427 14.47 -2.81 14.91
C SER A 427 14.45 -2.11 16.27
N ASP A 428 14.70 -2.85 17.35
CA ASP A 428 14.83 -2.31 18.71
C ASP A 428 16.03 -1.34 18.82
N ALA A 429 17.17 -1.73 18.25
CA ALA A 429 18.34 -0.86 18.16
C ALA A 429 18.16 0.37 17.27
N ALA A 430 17.21 0.34 16.30
CA ALA A 430 16.88 1.48 15.46
C ALA A 430 16.08 2.54 16.20
N ASP A 431 15.18 2.16 17.08
CA ASP A 431 14.38 3.08 17.89
C ASP A 431 15.27 3.85 18.87
N ASP A 432 16.29 3.22 19.45
CA ASP A 432 17.32 3.87 20.27
C ASP A 432 18.19 4.87 19.47
N LEU A 433 18.45 4.60 18.19
CA LEU A 433 19.25 5.46 17.30
C LEU A 433 18.47 6.65 16.75
N ILE A 434 17.14 6.58 16.71
CA ILE A 434 16.28 7.64 16.18
C ILE A 434 16.02 8.72 17.24
N GLY A 435 16.21 8.40 18.53
CA GLY A 435 16.10 9.37 19.64
C GLY A 435 14.66 9.88 19.82
N VAL A 436 13.65 9.02 19.67
CA VAL A 436 12.24 9.32 19.92
C VAL A 436 11.80 8.72 21.25
#